data_a540ebce45f687efa653603b6a41bc94
#
_entry.id   a540ebce45f687efa653603b6a41bc94
#
_cell.length_a   1.000
_cell.length_b   1.000
_cell.length_c   1.000
_cell.angle_alpha   90.00
_cell.angle_beta   90.00
_cell.angle_gamma   90.00
#
_symmetry.space_group_name_H-M   'P 1'
#
loop_
_entity.id
_entity.type
_entity.pdbx_description
1 polymer ?
#
loop_
_entity_poly.entity_id
_entity_poly.type
_entity_poly.pdbx_seq_one_letter_code
_entity_poly.pdbx_strand_id
1 'polypeptide(L)'
;MSSDRIFIFDTTLRDGEQVPGCQLNTVEKIQVAKALEELGVDVIEAGFPVSSPGDFNSVVEISKAVTWPTICALTRAVERDIDVAAEALKYAKHKRIHTGIGTSDSHIRYKFNSTREEILERAVRAVKYAKKYVEDVEFYAEDAGRTDNEYLARVVEAAIRAGATVVNIPDTTGYCLPSEYAAKIKYLVDNVDGIDKAVISTHCHNDLGMATANTMSGLLAGARQCEVTVNGVGEHAGNTALEEIAMIIKSHSDIPLVTNINTTRITPVSRMVSNLMNMPVQANKAIVGRNAFAHSSGIHQDGVLKNVSTYEIIDPKEVGIDDNDIVLTARSGHAALKYRLEVLGIKMEGHKLDAFYDEFLKLADKKKQVSDDDLLVLAGADRAEDHHVKLEYLQVTSGKGLRPIASVGLDIAGEKFEAASRGNGPVDAAINALKIIIRRQMVIKEFTIQNITKGSDDVGKVHMQVEHDGHVYYGFGADTDIVTASVEAFIDCINKFRG
;
A
#
# COMPACT_ATOMS: atom_id res chain seq x y z
N MET A 1 -2.92 16.37 -29.21
CA MET A 1 -1.57 16.69 -28.72
C MET A 1 -0.89 15.35 -28.44
N SER A 2 0.40 15.16 -28.83
CA SER A 2 1.11 13.94 -28.40
C SER A 2 1.24 13.99 -26.88
N SER A 3 0.89 12.90 -26.19
CA SER A 3 1.07 12.81 -24.75
C SER A 3 2.52 12.50 -24.42
N ASP A 4 3.07 13.19 -23.43
CA ASP A 4 4.43 12.95 -22.94
C ASP A 4 4.44 11.80 -21.94
N ARG A 5 5.30 10.82 -22.16
CA ARG A 5 5.44 9.69 -21.24
C ARG A 5 6.21 10.08 -19.98
N ILE A 6 5.67 9.73 -18.83
CA ILE A 6 6.33 9.79 -17.53
C ILE A 6 6.84 8.40 -17.17
N PHE A 7 8.14 8.32 -16.84
CA PHE A 7 8.76 7.11 -16.31
C PHE A 7 8.53 7.02 -14.79
N ILE A 8 7.99 5.91 -14.35
CA ILE A 8 7.78 5.63 -12.92
C ILE A 8 8.97 4.83 -12.40
N PHE A 9 9.73 5.45 -11.52
CA PHE A 9 10.83 4.85 -10.78
C PHE A 9 10.34 4.51 -9.37
N ASP A 10 10.24 3.23 -9.06
CA ASP A 10 9.81 2.77 -7.74
C ASP A 10 11.00 2.48 -6.83
N THR A 11 11.04 3.12 -5.67
CA THR A 11 12.07 2.94 -4.64
C THR A 11 11.54 2.30 -3.36
N THR A 12 10.40 1.60 -3.43
CA THR A 12 9.83 0.86 -2.28
C THR A 12 10.84 -0.10 -1.66
N LEU A 13 11.65 -0.79 -2.49
CA LEU A 13 12.64 -1.78 -2.05
C LEU A 13 13.99 -1.19 -1.60
N ARG A 14 14.15 0.14 -1.63
CA ARG A 14 15.34 0.81 -1.11
C ARG A 14 14.95 1.89 -0.10
N ASP A 15 14.37 3.03 -0.51
CA ASP A 15 13.97 4.12 0.37
C ASP A 15 12.79 3.71 1.26
N GLY A 16 11.84 2.97 0.69
CA GLY A 16 10.70 2.42 1.43
C GLY A 16 11.11 1.53 2.61
N GLU A 17 12.24 0.84 2.54
CA GLU A 17 12.75 0.00 3.63
C GLU A 17 13.54 0.76 4.71
N GLN A 18 13.84 2.04 4.50
CA GLN A 18 14.54 2.86 5.51
C GLN A 18 13.63 3.23 6.68
N VAL A 19 12.38 2.80 6.65
CA VAL A 19 11.45 2.92 7.79
C VAL A 19 11.78 1.88 8.85
N PRO A 20 11.92 2.28 10.14
CA PRO A 20 12.15 1.32 11.22
C PRO A 20 11.08 0.21 11.27
N GLY A 21 11.49 -1.05 11.17
CA GLY A 21 10.61 -2.21 11.23
C GLY A 21 10.01 -2.66 9.88
N CYS A 22 10.30 -1.99 8.78
CA CYS A 22 9.78 -2.31 7.44
C CYS A 22 10.74 -3.14 6.56
N GLN A 23 11.83 -3.66 7.12
CA GLN A 23 12.81 -4.44 6.37
C GLN A 23 12.21 -5.75 5.85
N LEU A 24 12.43 -6.03 4.57
CA LEU A 24 12.00 -7.24 3.88
C LEU A 24 13.17 -8.22 3.73
N ASN A 25 12.88 -9.51 3.82
CA ASN A 25 13.85 -10.53 3.42
C ASN A 25 13.90 -10.68 1.89
N THR A 26 14.91 -11.39 1.37
CA THR A 26 15.11 -11.54 -0.08
C THR A 26 13.90 -12.14 -0.81
N VAL A 27 13.18 -13.10 -0.18
CA VAL A 27 11.99 -13.72 -0.79
C VAL A 27 10.85 -12.71 -0.92
N GLU A 28 10.61 -11.93 0.12
CA GLU A 28 9.61 -10.85 0.14
C GLU A 28 9.96 -9.75 -0.87
N LYS A 29 11.24 -9.35 -0.96
CA LYS A 29 11.70 -8.39 -1.98
C LYS A 29 11.44 -8.88 -3.40
N ILE A 30 11.65 -10.16 -3.69
CA ILE A 30 11.33 -10.74 -5.01
C ILE A 30 9.82 -10.71 -5.27
N GLN A 31 8.99 -10.98 -4.26
CA GLN A 31 7.53 -10.91 -4.41
C GLN A 31 7.08 -9.49 -4.75
N VAL A 32 7.58 -8.49 -4.02
CA VAL A 32 7.28 -7.07 -4.30
C VAL A 32 7.81 -6.67 -5.68
N ALA A 33 9.04 -7.03 -6.04
CA ALA A 33 9.61 -6.69 -7.35
C ALA A 33 8.79 -7.24 -8.53
N LYS A 34 8.27 -8.48 -8.42
CA LYS A 34 7.36 -9.06 -9.42
C LYS A 34 6.01 -8.34 -9.47
N ALA A 35 5.48 -7.96 -8.31
CA ALA A 35 4.24 -7.20 -8.26
C ALA A 35 4.39 -5.79 -8.87
N LEU A 36 5.55 -5.14 -8.67
CA LEU A 36 5.90 -3.87 -9.32
C LEU A 36 6.06 -4.03 -10.84
N GLU A 37 6.64 -5.14 -11.30
CA GLU A 37 6.71 -5.48 -12.73
C GLU A 37 5.30 -5.62 -13.33
N GLU A 38 4.38 -6.35 -12.66
CA GLU A 38 2.98 -6.49 -13.10
C GLU A 38 2.19 -5.18 -13.01
N LEU A 39 2.53 -4.31 -12.06
CA LEU A 39 1.94 -2.98 -11.91
C LEU A 39 2.35 -2.05 -13.06
N GLY A 40 3.50 -2.30 -13.69
CA GLY A 40 3.96 -1.55 -14.85
C GLY A 40 4.93 -0.42 -14.55
N VAL A 41 5.71 -0.50 -13.46
CA VAL A 41 6.77 0.49 -13.17
C VAL A 41 7.92 0.35 -14.18
N ASP A 42 8.56 1.46 -14.54
CA ASP A 42 9.62 1.47 -15.53
C ASP A 42 10.99 1.11 -14.93
N VAL A 43 11.22 1.50 -13.68
CA VAL A 43 12.47 1.27 -12.96
C VAL A 43 12.15 0.77 -11.54
N ILE A 44 12.87 -0.25 -11.08
CA ILE A 44 12.82 -0.75 -9.71
C ILE A 44 14.18 -0.51 -9.06
N GLU A 45 14.24 0.34 -8.03
CA GLU A 45 15.43 0.48 -7.20
C GLU A 45 15.45 -0.66 -6.18
N ALA A 46 16.30 -1.64 -6.45
CA ALA A 46 16.27 -2.94 -5.76
C ALA A 46 17.00 -2.94 -4.41
N GLY A 47 17.78 -1.90 -4.11
CA GLY A 47 18.50 -1.79 -2.83
C GLY A 47 19.80 -0.98 -2.92
N PHE A 48 20.60 -1.08 -1.83
CA PHE A 48 21.91 -0.48 -1.69
C PHE A 48 22.97 -1.58 -1.45
N PRO A 49 23.50 -2.22 -2.51
CA PRO A 49 24.26 -3.46 -2.41
C PRO A 49 25.49 -3.45 -1.50
N VAL A 50 26.10 -2.27 -1.29
CA VAL A 50 27.28 -2.15 -0.41
C VAL A 50 26.90 -2.14 1.07
N SER A 51 25.65 -1.96 1.42
CA SER A 51 25.17 -1.83 2.79
C SER A 51 25.33 -3.14 3.59
N SER A 52 25.05 -4.28 2.97
CA SER A 52 25.18 -5.59 3.59
C SER A 52 25.24 -6.72 2.54
N PRO A 53 25.77 -7.92 2.92
CA PRO A 53 25.70 -9.10 2.07
C PRO A 53 24.25 -9.52 1.70
N GLY A 54 23.31 -9.31 2.61
CA GLY A 54 21.89 -9.60 2.38
C GLY A 54 21.29 -8.70 1.31
N ASP A 55 21.60 -7.40 1.36
CA ASP A 55 21.12 -6.42 0.38
C ASP A 55 21.75 -6.66 -1.00
N PHE A 56 23.07 -6.96 -1.03
CA PHE A 56 23.75 -7.40 -2.25
C PHE A 56 23.05 -8.60 -2.89
N ASN A 57 22.78 -9.65 -2.10
CA ASN A 57 22.13 -10.87 -2.59
C ASN A 57 20.69 -10.58 -3.08
N SER A 58 19.97 -9.71 -2.40
CA SER A 58 18.61 -9.31 -2.81
C SER A 58 18.61 -8.64 -4.17
N VAL A 59 19.54 -7.72 -4.43
CA VAL A 59 19.68 -7.07 -5.76
C VAL A 59 20.02 -8.10 -6.84
N VAL A 60 20.92 -9.06 -6.55
CA VAL A 60 21.25 -10.17 -7.46
C VAL A 60 20.01 -10.99 -7.80
N GLU A 61 19.25 -11.40 -6.81
CA GLU A 61 18.08 -12.27 -7.02
C GLU A 61 16.92 -11.53 -7.71
N ILE A 62 16.67 -10.26 -7.40
CA ILE A 62 15.72 -9.41 -8.12
C ILE A 62 16.16 -9.27 -9.59
N SER A 63 17.46 -9.04 -9.84
CA SER A 63 18.01 -8.93 -11.19
C SER A 63 17.80 -10.18 -12.06
N LYS A 64 17.68 -11.36 -11.44
CA LYS A 64 17.35 -12.62 -12.11
C LYS A 64 15.84 -12.84 -12.30
N ALA A 65 15.03 -12.31 -11.37
CA ALA A 65 13.61 -12.62 -11.26
C ALA A 65 12.71 -11.71 -12.12
N VAL A 66 13.17 -10.49 -12.40
CA VAL A 66 12.42 -9.43 -13.12
C VAL A 66 12.99 -9.29 -14.53
N THR A 67 12.13 -9.03 -15.52
CA THR A 67 12.52 -9.16 -16.93
C THR A 67 12.45 -7.89 -17.74
N TRP A 68 11.45 -7.03 -17.55
CA TRP A 68 11.29 -5.87 -18.42
C TRP A 68 11.59 -4.51 -17.75
N PRO A 69 11.33 -4.26 -16.44
CA PRO A 69 11.77 -3.02 -15.82
C PRO A 69 13.29 -2.91 -15.78
N THR A 70 13.78 -1.71 -15.75
CA THR A 70 15.19 -1.45 -15.44
C THR A 70 15.43 -1.70 -13.97
N ILE A 71 16.38 -2.55 -13.62
CA ILE A 71 16.80 -2.75 -12.23
C ILE A 71 17.89 -1.74 -11.90
N CYS A 72 17.64 -0.97 -10.84
CA CYS A 72 18.50 0.10 -10.37
C CYS A 72 19.10 -0.27 -9.01
N ALA A 73 20.33 0.19 -8.74
CA ALA A 73 20.97 0.07 -7.45
C ALA A 73 21.56 1.41 -7.03
N LEU A 74 21.30 1.80 -5.76
CA LEU A 74 21.84 3.01 -5.17
C LEU A 74 23.34 2.86 -4.90
N THR A 75 24.10 3.93 -5.12
CA THR A 75 25.50 4.07 -4.72
C THR A 75 25.77 5.49 -4.24
N ARG A 76 26.70 5.66 -3.32
CA ARG A 76 27.33 6.96 -3.09
C ARG A 76 28.32 7.26 -4.22
N ALA A 77 28.76 8.50 -4.34
CA ALA A 77 29.82 8.90 -5.27
C ALA A 77 31.20 8.35 -4.85
N VAL A 78 31.28 7.01 -4.70
CA VAL A 78 32.46 6.25 -4.24
C VAL A 78 32.65 5.03 -5.16
N GLU A 79 33.85 4.87 -5.71
CA GLU A 79 34.16 3.82 -6.70
C GLU A 79 33.80 2.42 -6.19
N ARG A 80 34.13 2.09 -4.92
CA ARG A 80 33.78 0.80 -4.32
C ARG A 80 32.28 0.52 -4.31
N ASP A 81 31.45 1.52 -4.04
CA ASP A 81 30.00 1.35 -4.04
C ASP A 81 29.50 1.01 -5.46
N ILE A 82 30.07 1.71 -6.45
CA ILE A 82 29.75 1.52 -7.88
C ILE A 82 30.20 0.12 -8.34
N ASP A 83 31.39 -0.35 -7.95
CA ASP A 83 31.88 -1.71 -8.25
C ASP A 83 30.92 -2.78 -7.72
N VAL A 84 30.52 -2.66 -6.45
CA VAL A 84 29.61 -3.60 -5.81
C VAL A 84 28.23 -3.58 -6.47
N ALA A 85 27.71 -2.41 -6.82
CA ALA A 85 26.43 -2.28 -7.53
C ALA A 85 26.50 -2.90 -8.93
N ALA A 86 27.57 -2.64 -9.68
CA ALA A 86 27.80 -3.22 -11.01
C ALA A 86 27.80 -4.76 -10.98
N GLU A 87 28.46 -5.36 -9.98
CA GLU A 87 28.46 -6.83 -9.82
C GLU A 87 27.09 -7.37 -9.42
N ALA A 88 26.37 -6.69 -8.51
CA ALA A 88 25.01 -7.10 -8.10
C ALA A 88 24.01 -7.04 -9.26
N LEU A 89 24.14 -6.05 -10.15
CA LEU A 89 23.28 -5.86 -11.32
C LEU A 89 23.65 -6.72 -12.54
N LYS A 90 24.66 -7.57 -12.42
CA LYS A 90 25.20 -8.36 -13.54
C LYS A 90 24.16 -9.16 -14.32
N TYR A 91 23.16 -9.67 -13.64
CA TYR A 91 22.10 -10.50 -14.22
C TYR A 91 20.89 -9.71 -14.72
N ALA A 92 20.81 -8.41 -14.43
CA ALA A 92 19.70 -7.58 -14.90
C ALA A 92 19.77 -7.40 -16.41
N LYS A 93 18.66 -7.56 -17.09
CA LYS A 93 18.53 -7.36 -18.55
C LYS A 93 18.68 -5.89 -18.89
N HIS A 94 18.01 -5.03 -18.14
CA HIS A 94 18.15 -3.58 -18.18
C HIS A 94 18.63 -3.14 -16.80
N LYS A 95 19.71 -2.37 -16.77
CA LYS A 95 20.38 -2.03 -15.51
C LYS A 95 20.79 -0.58 -15.47
N ARG A 96 20.62 0.03 -14.30
CA ARG A 96 20.99 1.41 -14.02
C ARG A 96 21.80 1.47 -12.72
N ILE A 97 22.83 2.29 -12.70
CA ILE A 97 23.52 2.68 -11.47
C ILE A 97 23.03 4.08 -11.09
N HIS A 98 22.49 4.20 -9.86
CA HIS A 98 22.03 5.45 -9.28
C HIS A 98 23.11 5.96 -8.32
N THR A 99 23.86 6.98 -8.71
CA THR A 99 24.99 7.52 -7.95
C THR A 99 24.83 9.00 -7.72
N GLY A 100 25.29 9.52 -6.59
CA GLY A 100 25.17 10.95 -6.33
C GLY A 100 25.83 11.42 -5.06
N ILE A 101 25.70 12.72 -4.80
CA ILE A 101 26.34 13.42 -3.70
C ILE A 101 25.50 14.63 -3.28
N GLY A 102 25.57 15.02 -1.99
CA GLY A 102 24.89 16.19 -1.47
C GLY A 102 25.44 17.50 -2.05
N THR A 103 24.54 18.36 -2.52
CA THR A 103 24.87 19.59 -3.25
C THR A 103 24.55 20.87 -2.47
N SER A 104 23.73 20.79 -1.40
CA SER A 104 23.45 21.97 -0.59
C SER A 104 24.66 22.42 0.21
N ASP A 105 24.75 23.73 0.49
CA ASP A 105 25.83 24.29 1.32
C ASP A 105 25.88 23.65 2.72
N SER A 106 24.72 23.20 3.23
CA SER A 106 24.64 22.46 4.48
C SER A 106 25.37 21.12 4.39
N HIS A 107 25.10 20.33 3.32
CA HIS A 107 25.78 19.06 3.10
C HIS A 107 27.26 19.25 2.78
N ILE A 108 27.62 20.21 1.93
CA ILE A 108 28.99 20.50 1.59
C ILE A 108 29.82 20.83 2.83
N ARG A 109 29.30 21.73 3.68
CA ARG A 109 30.01 22.19 4.88
C ARG A 109 30.03 21.13 5.98
N TYR A 110 28.87 20.57 6.35
CA TYR A 110 28.76 19.77 7.58
C TYR A 110 28.84 18.25 7.36
N LYS A 111 28.41 17.74 6.19
CA LYS A 111 28.48 16.31 5.87
C LYS A 111 29.82 15.94 5.25
N PHE A 112 30.34 16.78 4.34
CA PHE A 112 31.54 16.48 3.59
C PHE A 112 32.78 17.26 4.03
N ASN A 113 32.63 18.37 4.76
CA ASN A 113 33.70 19.30 5.09
C ASN A 113 34.55 19.65 3.84
N SER A 114 33.89 20.12 2.78
CA SER A 114 34.43 20.24 1.41
C SER A 114 34.01 21.59 0.81
N THR A 115 34.33 21.78 -0.47
CA THR A 115 33.96 22.95 -1.27
C THR A 115 32.98 22.59 -2.38
N ARG A 116 32.28 23.57 -2.97
CA ARG A 116 31.38 23.37 -4.11
C ARG A 116 32.15 22.77 -5.31
N GLU A 117 33.37 23.19 -5.56
CA GLU A 117 34.23 22.72 -6.65
C GLU A 117 34.63 21.25 -6.45
N GLU A 118 35.07 20.88 -5.27
CA GLU A 118 35.43 19.49 -4.94
C GLU A 118 34.23 18.55 -5.05
N ILE A 119 33.03 18.99 -4.63
CA ILE A 119 31.80 18.21 -4.76
C ILE A 119 31.44 18.02 -6.24
N LEU A 120 31.55 19.06 -7.07
CA LEU A 120 31.33 18.96 -8.51
C LEU A 120 32.31 17.97 -9.16
N GLU A 121 33.61 18.04 -8.83
CA GLU A 121 34.61 17.10 -9.33
C GLU A 121 34.31 15.66 -8.91
N ARG A 122 33.85 15.44 -7.68
CA ARG A 122 33.44 14.11 -7.18
C ARG A 122 32.22 13.57 -7.93
N ALA A 123 31.23 14.43 -8.21
CA ALA A 123 30.07 14.09 -9.01
C ALA A 123 30.45 13.61 -10.40
N VAL A 124 31.29 14.41 -11.13
CA VAL A 124 31.79 14.08 -12.46
C VAL A 124 32.56 12.76 -12.46
N ARG A 125 33.45 12.56 -11.48
CA ARG A 125 34.23 11.33 -11.35
C ARG A 125 33.34 10.11 -11.14
N ALA A 126 32.34 10.18 -10.26
CA ALA A 126 31.43 9.09 -9.98
C ALA A 126 30.61 8.68 -11.21
N VAL A 127 30.03 9.67 -11.94
CA VAL A 127 29.29 9.39 -13.17
C VAL A 127 30.19 8.75 -14.23
N LYS A 128 31.38 9.30 -14.48
CA LYS A 128 32.35 8.71 -15.44
C LYS A 128 32.78 7.31 -15.04
N TYR A 129 32.88 7.05 -13.73
CA TYR A 129 33.25 5.71 -13.24
C TYR A 129 32.10 4.72 -13.44
N ALA A 130 30.87 5.08 -13.12
CA ALA A 130 29.68 4.26 -13.34
C ALA A 130 29.47 3.92 -14.82
N LYS A 131 29.75 4.88 -15.71
CA LYS A 131 29.69 4.67 -17.19
C LYS A 131 30.63 3.58 -17.71
N LYS A 132 31.62 3.14 -16.94
CA LYS A 132 32.46 2.00 -17.33
C LYS A 132 31.71 0.67 -17.27
N TYR A 133 30.63 0.60 -16.49
CA TYR A 133 29.88 -0.64 -16.21
C TYR A 133 28.51 -0.68 -16.86
N VAL A 134 27.84 0.48 -16.98
CA VAL A 134 26.48 0.59 -17.52
C VAL A 134 26.36 1.81 -18.45
N GLU A 135 25.47 1.72 -19.42
CA GLU A 135 25.14 2.86 -20.28
C GLU A 135 24.15 3.81 -19.61
N ASP A 136 23.26 3.29 -18.76
CA ASP A 136 22.24 4.06 -18.07
C ASP A 136 22.71 4.41 -16.66
N VAL A 137 23.02 5.69 -16.43
CA VAL A 137 23.49 6.23 -15.15
C VAL A 137 22.58 7.35 -14.72
N GLU A 138 21.98 7.19 -13.55
CA GLU A 138 21.22 8.23 -12.88
C GLU A 138 22.11 8.93 -11.84
N PHE A 139 22.13 10.26 -11.91
CA PHE A 139 22.84 11.11 -10.94
C PHE A 139 21.85 11.84 -10.05
N TYR A 140 21.91 11.65 -8.72
CA TYR A 140 21.12 12.42 -7.77
C TYR A 140 21.94 13.54 -7.13
N ALA A 141 21.38 14.76 -7.16
CA ALA A 141 21.91 15.92 -6.46
C ALA A 141 21.26 16.00 -5.06
N GLU A 142 21.72 15.17 -4.09
CA GLU A 142 21.10 15.10 -2.74
C GLU A 142 20.95 16.49 -2.13
N ASP A 143 19.75 16.74 -1.57
CA ASP A 143 19.34 18.03 -0.98
C ASP A 143 19.26 19.17 -2.03
N ALA A 144 18.90 18.83 -3.26
CA ALA A 144 18.72 19.81 -4.32
C ALA A 144 17.64 20.84 -3.99
N GLY A 145 16.61 20.45 -3.23
CA GLY A 145 15.56 21.36 -2.78
C GLY A 145 16.13 22.63 -2.11
N ARG A 146 17.19 22.51 -1.32
CA ARG A 146 17.87 23.60 -0.63
C ARG A 146 19.15 24.09 -1.32
N THR A 147 19.51 23.53 -2.46
CA THR A 147 20.70 23.92 -3.23
C THR A 147 20.40 25.19 -4.02
N ASP A 148 21.39 26.09 -4.07
CA ASP A 148 21.38 27.28 -4.94
C ASP A 148 21.19 26.88 -6.39
N ASN A 149 20.33 27.60 -7.13
CA ASN A 149 19.94 27.20 -8.48
C ASN A 149 21.10 27.28 -9.49
N GLU A 150 21.98 28.29 -9.41
CA GLU A 150 23.12 28.45 -10.33
C GLU A 150 24.13 27.31 -10.11
N TYR A 151 24.40 27.00 -8.84
CA TYR A 151 25.31 25.91 -8.51
C TYR A 151 24.71 24.54 -8.88
N LEU A 152 23.41 24.33 -8.61
CA LEU A 152 22.72 23.11 -9.01
C LEU A 152 22.77 22.90 -10.54
N ALA A 153 22.51 23.95 -11.31
CA ALA A 153 22.61 23.89 -12.77
C ALA A 153 24.01 23.50 -13.25
N ARG A 154 25.06 24.08 -12.65
CA ARG A 154 26.46 23.70 -12.95
C ARG A 154 26.75 22.22 -12.65
N VAL A 155 26.25 21.69 -11.52
CA VAL A 155 26.44 20.29 -11.15
C VAL A 155 25.70 19.36 -12.10
N VAL A 156 24.43 19.66 -12.42
CA VAL A 156 23.60 18.89 -13.36
C VAL A 156 24.23 18.88 -14.75
N GLU A 157 24.65 20.02 -15.27
CA GLU A 157 25.34 20.13 -16.56
C GLU A 157 26.63 19.30 -16.59
N ALA A 158 27.43 19.38 -15.55
CA ALA A 158 28.65 18.60 -15.43
C ALA A 158 28.39 17.08 -15.37
N ALA A 159 27.32 16.65 -14.66
CA ALA A 159 26.90 15.26 -14.62
C ALA A 159 26.44 14.76 -16.00
N ILE A 160 25.64 15.53 -16.74
CA ILE A 160 25.20 15.22 -18.10
C ILE A 160 26.41 15.11 -19.04
N ARG A 161 27.32 16.06 -18.99
CA ARG A 161 28.57 16.02 -19.78
C ARG A 161 29.47 14.83 -19.42
N ALA A 162 29.41 14.35 -18.18
CA ALA A 162 30.10 13.14 -17.72
C ALA A 162 29.43 11.84 -18.21
N GLY A 163 28.19 11.90 -18.70
CA GLY A 163 27.44 10.80 -19.29
C GLY A 163 26.21 10.34 -18.50
N ALA A 164 25.73 11.12 -17.53
CA ALA A 164 24.44 10.82 -16.86
C ALA A 164 23.30 10.87 -17.88
N THR A 165 22.46 9.86 -17.87
CA THR A 165 21.27 9.73 -18.72
C THR A 165 20.01 10.21 -18.00
N VAL A 166 20.03 10.25 -16.68
CA VAL A 166 18.99 10.79 -15.83
C VAL A 166 19.63 11.66 -14.74
N VAL A 167 19.00 12.78 -14.42
CA VAL A 167 19.40 13.67 -13.33
C VAL A 167 18.24 13.84 -12.36
N ASN A 168 18.44 13.34 -11.15
CA ASN A 168 17.44 13.36 -10.09
C ASN A 168 17.63 14.59 -9.19
N ILE A 169 16.53 15.29 -8.93
CA ILE A 169 16.49 16.56 -8.20
C ILE A 169 15.67 16.36 -6.90
N PRO A 170 16.29 15.80 -5.82
CA PRO A 170 15.53 15.46 -4.62
C PRO A 170 15.24 16.67 -3.72
N ASP A 171 14.00 16.77 -3.27
CA ASP A 171 13.60 17.51 -2.09
C ASP A 171 13.77 16.60 -0.86
N THR A 172 15.04 16.38 -0.49
CA THR A 172 15.46 15.40 0.52
C THR A 172 14.88 15.67 1.91
N THR A 173 14.58 16.94 2.21
CA THR A 173 14.05 17.34 3.51
C THR A 173 12.54 17.59 3.48
N GLY A 174 11.88 17.35 2.37
CA GLY A 174 10.44 17.59 2.19
C GLY A 174 10.03 19.04 2.48
N TYR A 175 10.92 19.99 2.18
CA TYR A 175 10.79 21.40 2.58
C TYR A 175 10.15 22.29 1.52
N CYS A 176 10.30 21.95 0.24
CA CYS A 176 9.85 22.79 -0.86
C CYS A 176 8.34 22.94 -0.91
N LEU A 177 7.88 24.12 -1.28
CA LEU A 177 6.50 24.33 -1.72
C LEU A 177 6.38 23.94 -3.21
N PRO A 178 5.19 23.56 -3.70
CA PRO A 178 5.00 23.16 -5.09
C PRO A 178 5.47 24.20 -6.12
N SER A 179 5.23 25.48 -5.86
CA SER A 179 5.68 26.57 -6.73
C SER A 179 7.19 26.74 -6.73
N GLU A 180 7.86 26.53 -5.59
CA GLU A 180 9.32 26.60 -5.47
C GLU A 180 9.98 25.43 -6.18
N TYR A 181 9.44 24.23 -6.00
CA TYR A 181 9.96 23.04 -6.66
C TYR A 181 9.78 23.11 -8.19
N ALA A 182 8.60 23.52 -8.66
CA ALA A 182 8.35 23.76 -10.08
C ALA A 182 9.32 24.80 -10.68
N ALA A 183 9.53 25.92 -9.96
CA ALA A 183 10.46 26.95 -10.39
C ALA A 183 11.90 26.45 -10.50
N LYS A 184 12.33 25.56 -9.57
CA LYS A 184 13.64 24.92 -9.60
C LYS A 184 13.81 24.00 -10.82
N ILE A 185 12.85 23.14 -11.09
CA ILE A 185 12.86 22.27 -12.29
C ILE A 185 12.88 23.14 -13.57
N LYS A 186 12.00 24.13 -13.63
CA LYS A 186 11.95 25.05 -14.76
C LYS A 186 13.28 25.79 -14.99
N TYR A 187 13.94 26.22 -13.90
CA TYR A 187 15.24 26.86 -13.96
C TYR A 187 16.29 25.94 -14.60
N LEU A 188 16.30 24.65 -14.26
CA LEU A 188 17.23 23.68 -14.86
C LEU A 188 16.92 23.47 -16.34
N VAL A 189 15.65 23.33 -16.71
CA VAL A 189 15.23 23.21 -18.12
C VAL A 189 15.71 24.40 -18.95
N ASP A 190 15.64 25.61 -18.40
CA ASP A 190 15.96 26.85 -19.13
C ASP A 190 17.46 27.18 -19.16
N ASN A 191 18.26 26.70 -18.19
CA ASN A 191 19.63 27.19 -17.98
C ASN A 191 20.71 26.12 -18.04
N VAL A 192 20.39 24.84 -18.20
CA VAL A 192 21.39 23.76 -18.30
C VAL A 192 21.65 23.40 -19.76
N ASP A 193 22.89 23.57 -20.20
CA ASP A 193 23.31 23.18 -21.56
C ASP A 193 23.24 21.64 -21.73
N GLY A 194 22.50 21.19 -22.75
CA GLY A 194 22.34 19.77 -23.06
C GLY A 194 21.39 19.02 -22.13
N ILE A 195 20.48 19.73 -21.47
CA ILE A 195 19.43 19.13 -20.62
C ILE A 195 18.54 18.15 -21.40
N ASP A 196 18.39 18.36 -22.70
CA ASP A 196 17.66 17.51 -23.64
C ASP A 196 18.31 16.12 -23.83
N LYS A 197 19.55 15.92 -23.38
CA LYS A 197 20.28 14.64 -23.46
C LYS A 197 20.05 13.75 -22.23
N ALA A 198 19.38 14.26 -21.22
CA ALA A 198 19.06 13.52 -20.00
C ALA A 198 17.60 13.72 -19.58
N VAL A 199 17.06 12.76 -18.87
CA VAL A 199 15.74 12.85 -18.25
C VAL A 199 15.89 13.53 -16.90
N ILE A 200 15.08 14.56 -16.62
CA ILE A 200 14.96 15.11 -15.25
C ILE A 200 14.03 14.22 -14.46
N SER A 201 14.50 13.76 -13.29
CA SER A 201 13.73 12.99 -12.31
C SER A 201 13.41 13.81 -11.10
N THR A 202 12.22 13.62 -10.54
CA THR A 202 11.79 14.21 -9.25
C THR A 202 11.84 13.16 -8.16
N HIS A 203 12.27 13.54 -6.96
CA HIS A 203 12.20 12.73 -5.75
C HIS A 203 11.81 13.64 -4.59
N CYS A 204 10.67 13.41 -3.96
CA CYS A 204 10.17 14.32 -2.92
C CYS A 204 9.77 13.54 -1.67
N HIS A 205 10.34 13.97 -0.52
CA HIS A 205 9.90 13.51 0.80
C HIS A 205 8.68 14.28 1.29
N ASN A 206 7.94 13.70 2.23
CA ASN A 206 6.61 14.15 2.62
C ASN A 206 6.56 14.83 3.99
N ASP A 207 7.69 15.38 4.47
CA ASP A 207 7.81 15.96 5.82
C ASP A 207 6.78 17.07 6.09
N LEU A 208 6.46 17.87 5.09
CA LEU A 208 5.41 18.91 5.15
C LEU A 208 4.11 18.50 4.46
N GLY A 209 3.93 17.23 4.05
CA GLY A 209 2.74 16.76 3.37
C GLY A 209 2.61 17.21 1.91
N MET A 210 3.73 17.58 1.25
CA MET A 210 3.73 18.16 -0.09
C MET A 210 4.34 17.24 -1.16
N ALA A 211 4.78 16.04 -0.84
CA ALA A 211 5.54 15.18 -1.76
C ALA A 211 4.83 14.98 -3.10
N THR A 212 3.57 14.55 -3.09
CA THR A 212 2.78 14.33 -4.33
C THR A 212 2.57 15.63 -5.10
N ALA A 213 2.29 16.73 -4.40
CA ALA A 213 2.09 18.04 -5.02
C ALA A 213 3.40 18.58 -5.65
N ASN A 214 4.54 18.42 -4.96
CA ASN A 214 5.85 18.81 -5.46
C ASN A 214 6.23 17.98 -6.70
N THR A 215 6.05 16.68 -6.64
CA THR A 215 6.30 15.78 -7.78
C THR A 215 5.48 16.17 -8.99
N MET A 216 4.16 16.34 -8.84
CA MET A 216 3.30 16.79 -9.95
C MET A 216 3.72 18.15 -10.49
N SER A 217 4.07 19.09 -9.62
CA SER A 217 4.56 20.41 -10.05
C SER A 217 5.86 20.33 -10.84
N GLY A 218 6.78 19.43 -10.44
CA GLY A 218 8.01 19.15 -11.17
C GLY A 218 7.76 18.52 -12.54
N LEU A 219 6.83 17.55 -12.64
CA LEU A 219 6.44 16.92 -13.90
C LEU A 219 5.84 17.95 -14.87
N LEU A 220 4.96 18.82 -14.38
CA LEU A 220 4.39 19.90 -15.19
C LEU A 220 5.42 20.95 -15.60
N ALA A 221 6.49 21.14 -14.82
CA ALA A 221 7.59 22.05 -15.13
C ALA A 221 8.64 21.49 -16.10
N GLY A 222 8.57 20.20 -16.46
CA GLY A 222 9.44 19.61 -17.48
C GLY A 222 10.17 18.32 -17.08
N ALA A 223 10.04 17.84 -15.83
CA ALA A 223 10.53 16.51 -15.47
C ALA A 223 9.75 15.41 -16.20
N ARG A 224 10.40 14.27 -16.48
CA ARG A 224 9.79 13.15 -17.20
C ARG A 224 10.00 11.80 -16.49
N GLN A 225 10.62 11.79 -15.32
CA GLN A 225 10.66 10.67 -14.40
C GLN A 225 10.26 11.16 -13.01
N CYS A 226 9.61 10.30 -12.23
CA CYS A 226 9.39 10.54 -10.81
C CYS A 226 9.74 9.29 -10.00
N GLU A 227 10.45 9.50 -8.90
CA GLU A 227 10.72 8.50 -7.89
C GLU A 227 9.58 8.49 -6.89
N VAL A 228 9.02 7.31 -6.70
CA VAL A 228 7.83 7.08 -5.88
C VAL A 228 7.97 5.81 -5.08
N THR A 229 7.10 5.64 -4.09
CA THR A 229 6.95 4.37 -3.38
C THR A 229 5.49 3.96 -3.31
N VAL A 230 5.23 2.66 -3.24
CA VAL A 230 3.89 2.15 -2.96
C VAL A 230 3.45 2.63 -1.57
N ASN A 231 2.24 3.14 -1.45
CA ASN A 231 1.68 3.73 -0.23
C ASN A 231 2.42 4.99 0.28
N GLY A 232 3.38 5.50 -0.46
CA GLY A 232 4.23 6.58 0.00
C GLY A 232 5.16 6.19 1.16
N VAL A 233 5.48 4.90 1.33
CA VAL A 233 6.40 4.45 2.39
C VAL A 233 7.79 5.05 2.20
N GLY A 234 8.49 5.36 3.30
CA GLY A 234 9.82 5.95 3.24
C GLY A 234 10.24 6.57 4.56
N GLU A 235 11.48 7.04 4.61
CA GLU A 235 12.03 7.67 5.80
C GLU A 235 11.19 8.86 6.26
N HIS A 236 11.20 9.18 7.56
CA HIS A 236 10.43 10.24 8.21
C HIS A 236 8.92 10.14 7.97
N ALA A 237 8.34 11.02 7.13
CA ALA A 237 6.92 11.06 6.80
C ALA A 237 6.59 10.38 5.47
N GLY A 238 7.58 9.73 4.85
CA GLY A 238 7.45 8.99 3.61
C GLY A 238 7.81 9.77 2.35
N ASN A 239 7.54 9.14 1.23
CA ASN A 239 7.82 9.60 -0.13
C ASN A 239 6.54 10.00 -0.88
N THR A 240 6.71 10.46 -2.09
CA THR A 240 5.62 10.56 -3.06
C THR A 240 4.98 9.19 -3.27
N ALA A 241 3.66 9.11 -3.16
CA ALA A 241 2.93 7.86 -3.33
C ALA A 241 2.69 7.54 -4.82
N LEU A 242 3.08 6.33 -5.24
CA LEU A 242 2.91 5.83 -6.61
C LEU A 242 1.45 5.93 -7.08
N GLU A 243 0.54 5.42 -6.26
CA GLU A 243 -0.89 5.38 -6.55
C GLU A 243 -1.49 6.77 -6.76
N GLU A 244 -1.01 7.77 -6.03
CA GLU A 244 -1.50 9.14 -6.14
C GLU A 244 -1.06 9.75 -7.48
N ILE A 245 0.21 9.64 -7.85
CA ILE A 245 0.72 10.14 -9.14
C ILE A 245 0.03 9.45 -10.31
N ALA A 246 -0.07 8.11 -10.28
CA ALA A 246 -0.69 7.35 -11.35
C ALA A 246 -2.16 7.77 -11.57
N MET A 247 -2.92 7.95 -10.49
CA MET A 247 -4.34 8.32 -10.59
C MET A 247 -4.55 9.79 -10.88
N ILE A 248 -3.69 10.71 -10.42
CA ILE A 248 -3.74 12.12 -10.85
C ILE A 248 -3.58 12.21 -12.37
N ILE A 249 -2.54 11.60 -12.93
CA ILE A 249 -2.30 11.62 -14.38
C ILE A 249 -3.46 10.99 -15.15
N LYS A 250 -4.00 9.87 -14.66
CA LYS A 250 -5.13 9.19 -15.31
C LYS A 250 -6.43 9.99 -15.26
N SER A 251 -6.72 10.65 -14.15
CA SER A 251 -8.00 11.36 -13.93
C SER A 251 -8.06 12.72 -14.60
N HIS A 252 -6.91 13.33 -14.92
CA HIS A 252 -6.82 14.65 -15.54
C HIS A 252 -6.51 14.55 -17.04
N SER A 253 -7.55 14.40 -17.86
CA SER A 253 -7.43 14.28 -19.33
C SER A 253 -6.88 15.54 -20.04
N ASP A 254 -6.88 16.68 -19.37
CA ASP A 254 -6.30 17.95 -19.81
C ASP A 254 -4.79 18.04 -19.62
N ILE A 255 -4.20 17.16 -18.78
CA ILE A 255 -2.76 17.03 -18.60
C ILE A 255 -2.21 16.10 -19.69
N PRO A 256 -1.29 16.58 -20.56
CA PRO A 256 -0.75 15.76 -21.65
C PRO A 256 0.34 14.79 -21.18
N LEU A 257 0.15 14.12 -20.04
CA LEU A 257 1.06 13.16 -19.44
C LEU A 257 0.44 11.77 -19.42
N VAL A 258 1.25 10.73 -19.60
CA VAL A 258 0.80 9.32 -19.52
C VAL A 258 1.84 8.46 -18.81
N THR A 259 1.38 7.41 -18.13
CA THR A 259 2.22 6.38 -17.52
C THR A 259 1.87 4.99 -18.05
N ASN A 260 2.74 4.01 -17.81
CA ASN A 260 2.47 2.60 -18.11
C ASN A 260 1.77 1.86 -16.96
N ILE A 261 1.43 2.54 -15.89
CA ILE A 261 0.86 1.89 -14.69
C ILE A 261 -0.47 1.22 -15.01
N ASN A 262 -0.55 -0.07 -14.73
CA ASN A 262 -1.80 -0.81 -14.71
C ASN A 262 -2.53 -0.50 -13.40
N THR A 263 -3.39 0.50 -13.43
CA THR A 263 -4.05 1.03 -12.25
C THR A 263 -4.90 0.00 -11.51
N THR A 264 -5.44 -1.03 -12.20
CA THR A 264 -6.21 -2.11 -11.56
C THR A 264 -5.37 -2.99 -10.61
N ARG A 265 -4.04 -2.87 -10.66
CA ARG A 265 -3.11 -3.57 -9.75
C ARG A 265 -2.74 -2.74 -8.53
N ILE A 266 -3.14 -1.47 -8.44
CA ILE A 266 -2.77 -0.55 -7.35
C ILE A 266 -3.17 -1.12 -5.99
N THR A 267 -4.45 -1.42 -5.76
CA THR A 267 -4.92 -1.91 -4.46
C THR A 267 -4.33 -3.26 -4.06
N PRO A 268 -4.25 -4.27 -4.95
CA PRO A 268 -3.56 -5.52 -4.64
C PRO A 268 -2.10 -5.34 -4.22
N VAL A 269 -1.34 -4.50 -4.94
CA VAL A 269 0.08 -4.22 -4.62
C VAL A 269 0.21 -3.42 -3.32
N SER A 270 -0.63 -2.41 -3.12
CA SER A 270 -0.70 -1.64 -1.88
C SER A 270 -0.91 -2.53 -0.65
N ARG A 271 -1.87 -3.47 -0.72
CA ARG A 271 -2.14 -4.43 0.36
C ARG A 271 -0.96 -5.38 0.58
N MET A 272 -0.35 -5.89 -0.48
CA MET A 272 0.83 -6.75 -0.39
C MET A 272 1.97 -6.05 0.34
N VAL A 273 2.36 -4.85 -0.08
CA VAL A 273 3.44 -4.06 0.54
C VAL A 273 3.11 -3.74 2.00
N SER A 274 1.89 -3.28 2.29
CA SER A 274 1.43 -3.00 3.64
C SER A 274 1.56 -4.23 4.57
N ASN A 275 1.17 -5.41 4.10
CA ASN A 275 1.24 -6.65 4.87
C ASN A 275 2.68 -7.11 5.09
N LEU A 276 3.51 -7.11 4.03
CA LEU A 276 4.89 -7.58 4.11
C LEU A 276 5.75 -6.67 4.98
N MET A 277 5.57 -5.34 4.87
CA MET A 277 6.28 -4.35 5.68
C MET A 277 5.68 -4.16 7.08
N ASN A 278 4.57 -4.84 7.40
CA ASN A 278 3.81 -4.64 8.64
C ASN A 278 3.51 -3.14 8.92
N MET A 279 3.22 -2.40 7.87
CA MET A 279 2.89 -0.97 7.92
C MET A 279 1.48 -0.73 7.38
N PRO A 280 0.44 -0.73 8.24
CA PRO A 280 -0.95 -0.60 7.82
C PRO A 280 -1.20 0.74 7.13
N VAL A 281 -1.89 0.68 6.00
CA VAL A 281 -2.33 1.88 5.28
C VAL A 281 -3.36 2.64 6.14
N GLN A 282 -3.19 3.95 6.28
CA GLN A 282 -4.17 4.78 6.99
C GLN A 282 -5.55 4.68 6.34
N ALA A 283 -6.59 4.59 7.17
CA ALA A 283 -7.95 4.41 6.66
C ALA A 283 -8.40 5.49 5.67
N ASN A 284 -7.92 6.72 5.84
CA ASN A 284 -8.20 7.88 4.99
C ASN A 284 -7.09 8.19 3.98
N LYS A 285 -6.16 7.27 3.72
CA LYS A 285 -5.15 7.43 2.67
C LYS A 285 -5.85 7.56 1.31
N ALA A 286 -5.41 8.51 0.50
CA ALA A 286 -5.93 8.67 -0.84
C ALA A 286 -5.77 7.38 -1.66
N ILE A 287 -6.73 7.07 -2.51
CA ILE A 287 -6.77 5.94 -3.46
C ILE A 287 -6.88 4.56 -2.79
N VAL A 288 -6.03 4.23 -1.82
CA VAL A 288 -5.86 2.86 -1.28
C VAL A 288 -6.38 2.68 0.15
N GLY A 289 -6.72 3.76 0.84
CA GLY A 289 -7.29 3.69 2.18
C GLY A 289 -8.70 3.09 2.17
N ARG A 290 -9.04 2.30 3.17
CA ARG A 290 -10.38 1.64 3.26
C ARG A 290 -11.57 2.60 3.20
N ASN A 291 -11.36 3.89 3.54
CA ASN A 291 -12.40 4.91 3.50
C ASN A 291 -12.39 5.70 2.18
N ALA A 292 -11.44 5.45 1.27
CA ALA A 292 -11.29 6.25 0.05
C ALA A 292 -12.54 6.22 -0.85
N PHE A 293 -13.27 5.09 -0.84
CA PHE A 293 -14.48 4.88 -1.61
C PHE A 293 -15.70 4.54 -0.71
N ALA A 294 -15.63 4.91 0.58
CA ALA A 294 -16.70 4.66 1.53
C ALA A 294 -17.52 5.94 1.78
N HIS A 295 -18.82 5.85 1.59
CA HIS A 295 -19.74 6.95 1.83
C HIS A 295 -20.59 6.70 3.06
N SER A 296 -20.47 7.54 4.10
CA SER A 296 -21.26 7.45 5.35
C SER A 296 -22.33 8.54 5.48
N SER A 297 -22.27 9.60 4.66
CA SER A 297 -23.26 10.70 4.66
C SER A 297 -24.46 10.36 3.79
N GLY A 298 -25.68 10.48 4.32
CA GLY A 298 -26.90 10.18 3.57
C GLY A 298 -27.05 11.00 2.27
N ILE A 299 -26.60 12.26 2.27
CA ILE A 299 -26.64 13.12 1.07
C ILE A 299 -25.68 12.58 0.01
N HIS A 300 -24.47 12.14 0.39
CA HIS A 300 -23.51 11.56 -0.53
C HIS A 300 -23.99 10.22 -1.07
N GLN A 301 -24.52 9.36 -0.19
CA GLN A 301 -25.06 8.05 -0.55
C GLN A 301 -26.21 8.18 -1.57
N ASP A 302 -27.15 9.11 -1.35
CA ASP A 302 -28.23 9.40 -2.31
C ASP A 302 -27.70 9.89 -3.66
N GLY A 303 -26.69 10.76 -3.64
CA GLY A 303 -26.03 11.24 -4.85
C GLY A 303 -25.36 10.12 -5.66
N VAL A 304 -24.54 9.29 -5.00
CA VAL A 304 -23.84 8.15 -5.64
C VAL A 304 -24.82 7.14 -6.21
N LEU A 305 -25.92 6.83 -5.48
CA LEU A 305 -26.97 5.93 -5.97
C LEU A 305 -27.70 6.46 -7.21
N LYS A 306 -27.80 7.78 -7.37
CA LYS A 306 -28.37 8.40 -8.58
C LYS A 306 -27.40 8.45 -9.74
N ASN A 307 -26.15 8.84 -9.45
CA ASN A 307 -25.06 8.85 -10.41
C ASN A 307 -23.71 8.89 -9.65
N VAL A 308 -22.87 7.91 -9.85
CA VAL A 308 -21.56 7.77 -9.22
C VAL A 308 -20.70 9.02 -9.37
N SER A 309 -20.75 9.66 -10.56
CA SER A 309 -19.97 10.87 -10.86
C SER A 309 -20.34 12.11 -10.03
N THR A 310 -21.40 12.06 -9.20
CA THR A 310 -21.77 13.18 -8.32
C THR A 310 -20.79 13.41 -7.18
N TYR A 311 -20.12 12.34 -6.72
CA TYR A 311 -19.18 12.38 -5.60
C TYR A 311 -17.92 11.56 -5.81
N GLU A 312 -17.82 10.78 -6.87
CA GLU A 312 -16.65 9.97 -7.20
C GLU A 312 -16.03 10.42 -8.52
N ILE A 313 -14.75 10.76 -8.48
CA ILE A 313 -13.94 11.10 -9.66
C ILE A 313 -13.16 9.90 -10.19
N ILE A 314 -13.14 8.79 -9.46
CA ILE A 314 -12.44 7.55 -9.77
C ILE A 314 -13.42 6.39 -9.53
N ASP A 315 -13.59 5.52 -10.53
CA ASP A 315 -14.30 4.25 -10.35
C ASP A 315 -13.40 3.32 -9.50
N PRO A 316 -13.87 2.77 -8.37
CA PRO A 316 -13.11 1.81 -7.56
C PRO A 316 -12.52 0.64 -8.35
N LYS A 317 -13.20 0.17 -9.38
CA LYS A 317 -12.72 -0.88 -10.28
C LYS A 317 -11.44 -0.49 -11.03
N GLU A 318 -11.27 0.79 -11.31
CA GLU A 318 -10.06 1.30 -11.96
C GLU A 318 -8.80 1.17 -11.10
N VAL A 319 -8.95 1.01 -9.79
CA VAL A 319 -7.84 0.81 -8.84
C VAL A 319 -7.81 -0.60 -8.24
N GLY A 320 -8.64 -1.53 -8.77
CA GLY A 320 -8.66 -2.93 -8.35
C GLY A 320 -9.49 -3.21 -7.10
N ILE A 321 -10.56 -2.44 -6.91
CA ILE A 321 -11.58 -2.68 -5.88
C ILE A 321 -12.87 -3.11 -6.58
N ASP A 322 -13.39 -4.28 -6.25
CA ASP A 322 -14.52 -4.89 -6.98
C ASP A 322 -15.86 -4.23 -6.67
N ASP A 323 -16.06 -3.69 -5.47
CA ASP A 323 -17.33 -3.09 -5.02
C ASP A 323 -17.14 -1.85 -4.13
N ASN A 324 -18.10 -0.90 -4.24
CA ASN A 324 -18.23 0.24 -3.33
C ASN A 324 -18.89 -0.20 -2.02
N ASP A 325 -18.22 0.01 -0.89
CA ASP A 325 -18.81 -0.23 0.42
C ASP A 325 -19.70 0.95 0.85
N ILE A 326 -21.02 0.78 0.73
CA ILE A 326 -21.97 1.67 1.41
C ILE A 326 -21.99 1.26 2.88
N VAL A 327 -21.23 1.99 3.70
CA VAL A 327 -21.18 1.76 5.15
C VAL A 327 -22.39 2.42 5.80
N LEU A 328 -23.30 1.61 6.37
CA LEU A 328 -24.47 2.12 7.06
C LEU A 328 -24.13 2.57 8.49
N THR A 329 -24.47 3.81 8.78
CA THR A 329 -24.26 4.47 10.09
C THR A 329 -25.50 5.27 10.48
N ALA A 330 -25.53 5.85 11.66
CA ALA A 330 -26.60 6.79 12.08
C ALA A 330 -26.78 8.01 11.16
N ARG A 331 -25.86 8.24 10.20
CA ARG A 331 -25.91 9.31 9.21
C ARG A 331 -26.43 8.86 7.84
N SER A 332 -26.68 7.56 7.67
CA SER A 332 -27.22 7.01 6.42
C SER A 332 -28.69 7.33 6.27
N GLY A 333 -29.09 7.76 5.08
CA GLY A 333 -30.49 8.10 4.76
C GLY A 333 -31.30 6.90 4.29
N HIS A 334 -32.62 7.10 4.10
CA HIS A 334 -33.55 6.10 3.58
C HIS A 334 -33.10 5.44 2.27
N ALA A 335 -32.47 6.21 1.37
CA ALA A 335 -32.03 5.70 0.07
C ALA A 335 -30.94 4.64 0.21
N ALA A 336 -29.94 4.88 1.05
CA ALA A 336 -28.86 3.93 1.31
C ALA A 336 -29.37 2.67 2.02
N LEU A 337 -30.25 2.83 3.02
CA LEU A 337 -30.87 1.72 3.71
C LEU A 337 -31.71 0.87 2.74
N LYS A 338 -32.56 1.50 1.94
CA LYS A 338 -33.39 0.84 0.92
C LYS A 338 -32.52 0.04 -0.07
N TYR A 339 -31.48 0.67 -0.61
CA TYR A 339 -30.55 0.00 -1.50
C TYR A 339 -29.92 -1.24 -0.87
N ARG A 340 -29.42 -1.13 0.38
CA ARG A 340 -28.80 -2.27 1.05
C ARG A 340 -29.77 -3.38 1.35
N LEU A 341 -31.02 -3.05 1.73
CA LEU A 341 -32.10 -4.04 1.90
C LEU A 341 -32.42 -4.76 0.58
N GLU A 342 -32.48 -4.03 -0.54
CA GLU A 342 -32.69 -4.61 -1.88
C GLU A 342 -31.56 -5.57 -2.28
N VAL A 343 -30.30 -5.23 -1.99
CA VAL A 343 -29.14 -6.11 -2.19
C VAL A 343 -29.27 -7.39 -1.34
N LEU A 344 -29.81 -7.27 -0.13
CA LEU A 344 -30.09 -8.41 0.76
C LEU A 344 -31.37 -9.19 0.38
N GLY A 345 -32.05 -8.81 -0.72
CA GLY A 345 -33.27 -9.46 -1.17
C GLY A 345 -34.53 -9.04 -0.40
N ILE A 346 -34.43 -8.00 0.43
CA ILE A 346 -35.55 -7.50 1.25
C ILE A 346 -36.15 -6.27 0.57
N LYS A 347 -37.40 -6.39 0.12
CA LYS A 347 -38.13 -5.28 -0.49
C LYS A 347 -39.03 -4.59 0.52
N MET A 348 -38.76 -3.34 0.85
CA MET A 348 -39.56 -2.51 1.73
C MET A 348 -39.82 -1.15 1.10
N GLU A 349 -41.07 -0.63 1.16
CA GLU A 349 -41.46 0.65 0.62
C GLU A 349 -42.47 1.39 1.52
N GLY A 350 -42.55 2.71 1.38
CA GLY A 350 -43.52 3.56 2.10
C GLY A 350 -43.39 3.40 3.62
N HIS A 351 -44.50 3.38 4.30
CA HIS A 351 -44.56 3.33 5.79
C HIS A 351 -43.80 2.16 6.42
N LYS A 352 -43.60 1.03 5.71
CA LYS A 352 -42.83 -0.06 6.22
C LYS A 352 -41.33 0.28 6.27
N LEU A 353 -40.83 0.95 5.23
CA LEU A 353 -39.46 1.42 5.18
C LEU A 353 -39.23 2.52 6.23
N ASP A 354 -40.22 3.44 6.43
CA ASP A 354 -40.09 4.50 7.42
C ASP A 354 -40.00 3.91 8.86
N ALA A 355 -40.87 2.98 9.20
CA ALA A 355 -40.83 2.32 10.50
C ALA A 355 -39.53 1.51 10.71
N PHE A 356 -39.07 0.85 9.66
CA PHE A 356 -37.79 0.13 9.68
C PHE A 356 -36.60 1.08 9.84
N TYR A 357 -36.66 2.25 9.21
CA TYR A 357 -35.63 3.28 9.33
C TYR A 357 -35.52 3.82 10.75
N ASP A 358 -36.62 4.01 11.45
CA ASP A 358 -36.61 4.45 12.85
C ASP A 358 -35.94 3.40 13.78
N GLU A 359 -36.18 2.12 13.54
CA GLU A 359 -35.52 1.05 14.31
C GLU A 359 -34.02 0.93 13.91
N PHE A 360 -33.70 1.10 12.62
CA PHE A 360 -32.32 1.16 12.14
C PHE A 360 -31.54 2.30 12.83
N LEU A 361 -32.11 3.49 12.96
CA LEU A 361 -31.46 4.61 13.65
C LEU A 361 -31.20 4.32 15.11
N LYS A 362 -32.13 3.68 15.83
CA LYS A 362 -31.93 3.26 17.22
C LYS A 362 -30.77 2.26 17.38
N LEU A 363 -30.62 1.38 16.40
CA LEU A 363 -29.50 0.44 16.35
C LEU A 363 -28.20 1.15 16.01
N ALA A 364 -28.20 2.02 14.99
CA ALA A 364 -27.05 2.75 14.51
C ALA A 364 -26.49 3.75 15.55
N ASP A 365 -27.35 4.29 16.43
CA ASP A 365 -26.91 5.13 17.56
C ASP A 365 -26.10 4.33 18.61
N LYS A 366 -26.32 3.01 18.68
CA LYS A 366 -25.62 2.12 19.62
C LYS A 366 -24.38 1.49 19.01
N LYS A 367 -24.31 1.41 17.66
CA LYS A 367 -23.21 0.80 16.92
C LYS A 367 -22.58 1.81 15.98
N LYS A 368 -21.24 1.84 15.86
CA LYS A 368 -20.54 2.72 14.93
C LYS A 368 -20.85 2.42 13.45
N GLN A 369 -21.14 1.16 13.15
CA GLN A 369 -21.51 0.65 11.83
C GLN A 369 -22.57 -0.42 11.98
N VAL A 370 -23.57 -0.43 11.10
CA VAL A 370 -24.61 -1.46 11.03
C VAL A 370 -24.27 -2.42 9.90
N SER A 371 -24.12 -3.69 10.23
CA SER A 371 -23.81 -4.75 9.28
C SER A 371 -25.07 -5.27 8.57
N ASP A 372 -24.88 -6.04 7.50
CA ASP A 372 -25.97 -6.72 6.80
C ASP A 372 -26.75 -7.66 7.71
N ASP A 373 -26.03 -8.35 8.61
CA ASP A 373 -26.66 -9.23 9.59
C ASP A 373 -27.54 -8.47 10.57
N ASP A 374 -27.11 -7.28 10.98
CA ASP A 374 -27.93 -6.42 11.83
C ASP A 374 -29.24 -6.03 11.13
N LEU A 375 -29.17 -5.76 9.83
CA LEU A 375 -30.35 -5.45 9.02
C LEU A 375 -31.26 -6.66 8.87
N LEU A 376 -30.70 -7.85 8.64
CA LEU A 376 -31.46 -9.08 8.53
C LEU A 376 -32.19 -9.41 9.86
N VAL A 377 -31.50 -9.25 10.98
CA VAL A 377 -32.09 -9.42 12.31
C VAL A 377 -33.19 -8.41 12.56
N LEU A 378 -32.95 -7.13 12.20
CA LEU A 378 -33.92 -6.05 12.37
C LEU A 378 -35.14 -6.24 11.47
N ALA A 379 -34.95 -6.79 10.26
CA ALA A 379 -36.03 -7.06 9.30
C ALA A 379 -36.96 -8.20 9.74
N GLY A 380 -36.68 -8.87 10.87
CA GLY A 380 -37.43 -10.03 11.28
C GLY A 380 -37.33 -11.18 10.26
N ALA A 381 -36.29 -11.18 9.41
CA ALA A 381 -35.94 -12.32 8.63
C ALA A 381 -35.55 -13.41 9.62
N ASP A 382 -36.53 -14.21 9.96
CA ASP A 382 -36.45 -15.26 10.99
C ASP A 382 -35.12 -15.99 10.85
N ARG A 383 -34.35 -15.91 11.91
CA ARG A 383 -33.47 -17.01 12.25
C ARG A 383 -34.39 -18.22 12.30
N ALA A 384 -34.30 -19.04 11.27
CA ALA A 384 -34.87 -20.37 11.38
C ALA A 384 -34.33 -20.93 12.72
N GLU A 385 -35.18 -21.07 13.71
CA GLU A 385 -34.80 -21.45 15.09
C GLU A 385 -34.11 -22.83 15.17
N ASP A 386 -33.99 -23.54 14.05
CA ASP A 386 -33.65 -24.95 14.03
C ASP A 386 -32.19 -25.33 13.81
N HIS A 387 -31.24 -24.40 13.56
CA HIS A 387 -29.85 -24.81 13.29
C HIS A 387 -28.77 -23.88 13.87
N HIS A 388 -28.95 -23.42 15.11
CA HIS A 388 -27.88 -22.67 15.78
C HIS A 388 -26.81 -23.62 16.31
N VAL A 389 -25.59 -23.45 15.80
CA VAL A 389 -24.37 -24.03 16.37
C VAL A 389 -23.96 -23.16 17.56
N LYS A 390 -23.87 -23.75 18.74
CA LYS A 390 -23.39 -23.08 19.97
C LYS A 390 -22.15 -23.78 20.50
N LEU A 391 -21.18 -22.99 20.94
CA LEU A 391 -20.00 -23.51 21.65
C LEU A 391 -20.42 -23.95 23.06
N GLU A 392 -20.22 -25.22 23.40
CA GLU A 392 -20.41 -25.72 24.74
C GLU A 392 -19.14 -25.62 25.59
N TYR A 393 -18.02 -26.05 25.00
CA TYR A 393 -16.72 -25.92 25.64
C TYR A 393 -15.60 -25.84 24.58
N LEU A 394 -14.51 -25.22 24.98
CA LEU A 394 -13.25 -25.19 24.27
C LEU A 394 -12.12 -25.51 25.26
N GLN A 395 -11.35 -26.53 24.97
CA GLN A 395 -10.14 -26.85 25.70
C GLN A 395 -8.95 -26.83 24.74
N VAL A 396 -7.92 -26.01 25.02
CA VAL A 396 -6.73 -25.90 24.21
C VAL A 396 -5.48 -26.16 25.03
N THR A 397 -4.60 -26.99 24.51
CA THR A 397 -3.28 -27.22 25.06
C THR A 397 -2.24 -26.74 24.06
N SER A 398 -1.51 -25.67 24.42
CA SER A 398 -0.44 -25.13 23.61
C SER A 398 0.69 -24.60 24.49
N GLY A 399 1.91 -24.49 23.94
CA GLY A 399 3.08 -23.96 24.66
C GLY A 399 4.38 -24.20 23.87
N LYS A 400 5.46 -23.59 24.34
CA LYS A 400 6.78 -23.76 23.70
C LYS A 400 7.21 -25.23 23.74
N GLY A 401 7.40 -25.82 22.56
CA GLY A 401 7.83 -27.24 22.43
C GLY A 401 6.68 -28.25 22.41
N LEU A 402 5.43 -27.80 22.58
CA LEU A 402 4.23 -28.65 22.45
C LEU A 402 3.61 -28.48 21.07
N ARG A 403 2.99 -29.53 20.57
CA ARG A 403 2.10 -29.42 19.38
C ARG A 403 0.72 -28.98 19.88
N PRO A 404 0.18 -27.86 19.36
CA PRO A 404 -1.14 -27.39 19.74
C PRO A 404 -2.23 -28.45 19.45
N ILE A 405 -3.08 -28.70 20.47
CA ILE A 405 -4.25 -29.57 20.36
C ILE A 405 -5.43 -28.82 20.96
N ALA A 406 -6.59 -28.90 20.29
CA ALA A 406 -7.85 -28.39 20.81
C ALA A 406 -8.91 -29.48 20.81
N SER A 407 -9.75 -29.50 21.86
CA SER A 407 -11.00 -30.26 21.96
C SER A 407 -12.15 -29.26 22.02
N VAL A 408 -13.18 -29.47 21.22
CA VAL A 408 -14.31 -28.55 21.07
C VAL A 408 -15.61 -29.35 21.21
N GLY A 409 -16.53 -28.86 22.03
CA GLY A 409 -17.91 -29.32 22.12
C GLY A 409 -18.85 -28.31 21.50
N LEU A 410 -19.73 -28.77 20.62
CA LEU A 410 -20.80 -27.98 20.00
C LEU A 410 -22.16 -28.54 20.33
N ASP A 411 -23.13 -27.67 20.60
CA ASP A 411 -24.56 -27.97 20.55
C ASP A 411 -25.09 -27.53 19.18
N ILE A 412 -25.61 -28.46 18.41
CA ILE A 412 -26.24 -28.20 17.10
C ILE A 412 -27.68 -28.70 17.17
N ALA A 413 -28.63 -27.77 17.26
CA ALA A 413 -30.08 -28.09 17.36
C ALA A 413 -30.43 -29.04 18.55
N GLY A 414 -29.76 -28.90 19.68
CA GLY A 414 -29.95 -29.73 20.86
C GLY A 414 -29.18 -31.06 20.89
N GLU A 415 -28.45 -31.37 19.84
CA GLU A 415 -27.51 -32.52 19.78
C GLU A 415 -26.08 -32.09 20.07
N LYS A 416 -25.37 -32.87 20.89
CA LYS A 416 -23.99 -32.58 21.29
C LYS A 416 -22.99 -33.32 20.44
N PHE A 417 -22.03 -32.57 19.90
CA PHE A 417 -20.97 -33.08 19.09
C PHE A 417 -19.61 -32.68 19.68
N GLU A 418 -18.65 -33.58 19.63
CA GLU A 418 -17.32 -33.34 20.14
C GLU A 418 -16.27 -33.78 19.11
N ALA A 419 -15.20 -33.00 19.00
CA ALA A 419 -14.03 -33.38 18.24
C ALA A 419 -12.77 -32.77 18.83
N ALA A 420 -11.64 -33.44 18.52
CA ALA A 420 -10.34 -32.92 18.88
C ALA A 420 -9.44 -32.93 17.63
N SER A 421 -8.60 -31.90 17.50
CA SER A 421 -7.66 -31.81 16.40
C SER A 421 -6.35 -31.15 16.80
N ARG A 422 -5.33 -31.34 15.97
CA ARG A 422 -4.04 -30.66 16.05
C ARG A 422 -4.01 -29.49 15.06
N GLY A 423 -3.15 -28.53 15.35
CA GLY A 423 -2.93 -27.39 14.44
C GLY A 423 -1.51 -26.84 14.52
N ASN A 424 -1.22 -25.85 13.67
CA ASN A 424 0.03 -25.10 13.70
C ASN A 424 0.10 -24.09 14.86
N GLY A 425 -1.07 -23.71 15.37
CA GLY A 425 -1.28 -22.85 16.53
C GLY A 425 -2.56 -23.22 17.26
N PRO A 426 -2.84 -22.58 18.43
CA PRO A 426 -4.03 -22.87 19.24
C PRO A 426 -5.34 -22.60 18.49
N VAL A 427 -5.44 -21.48 17.74
CA VAL A 427 -6.61 -21.14 16.92
C VAL A 427 -6.80 -22.15 15.79
N ASP A 428 -5.71 -22.50 15.07
CA ASP A 428 -5.77 -23.46 13.97
C ASP A 428 -6.21 -24.86 14.44
N ALA A 429 -5.73 -25.29 15.62
CA ALA A 429 -6.16 -26.55 16.23
C ALA A 429 -7.68 -26.57 16.55
N ALA A 430 -8.20 -25.46 17.10
CA ALA A 430 -9.61 -25.31 17.41
C ALA A 430 -10.50 -25.28 16.17
N ILE A 431 -10.12 -24.51 15.15
CA ILE A 431 -10.85 -24.45 13.86
C ILE A 431 -10.83 -25.80 13.15
N ASN A 432 -9.72 -26.52 13.18
CA ASN A 432 -9.64 -27.86 12.58
C ASN A 432 -10.58 -28.85 13.32
N ALA A 433 -10.75 -28.74 14.65
CA ALA A 433 -11.69 -29.52 15.39
C ALA A 433 -13.15 -29.18 15.01
N LEU A 434 -13.49 -27.89 14.84
CA LEU A 434 -14.78 -27.45 14.35
C LEU A 434 -15.10 -28.00 12.96
N LYS A 435 -14.14 -27.96 12.03
CA LYS A 435 -14.29 -28.50 10.66
C LYS A 435 -14.60 -30.00 10.64
N ILE A 436 -14.08 -30.77 11.62
CA ILE A 436 -14.39 -32.21 11.76
C ILE A 436 -15.88 -32.42 12.10
N ILE A 437 -16.46 -31.59 12.97
CA ILE A 437 -17.86 -31.66 13.35
C ILE A 437 -18.76 -31.19 12.21
N ILE A 438 -18.48 -30.04 11.64
CA ILE A 438 -19.33 -29.36 10.65
C ILE A 438 -19.29 -30.04 9.27
N ARG A 439 -18.17 -30.68 8.91
CA ARG A 439 -17.99 -31.46 7.66
C ARG A 439 -18.31 -30.70 6.37
N ARG A 440 -18.07 -29.39 6.34
CA ARG A 440 -18.21 -28.54 5.16
C ARG A 440 -16.84 -27.98 4.74
N GLN A 441 -16.64 -27.77 3.45
CA GLN A 441 -15.43 -27.08 2.98
C GLN A 441 -15.54 -25.60 3.30
N MET A 442 -14.60 -25.10 4.08
CA MET A 442 -14.53 -23.72 4.55
C MET A 442 -13.09 -23.23 4.49
N VAL A 443 -12.89 -22.05 3.89
CA VAL A 443 -11.59 -21.41 3.76
C VAL A 443 -11.63 -20.05 4.45
N ILE A 444 -10.74 -19.83 5.40
CA ILE A 444 -10.59 -18.51 6.02
C ILE A 444 -9.87 -17.62 5.01
N LYS A 445 -10.50 -16.51 4.61
CA LYS A 445 -9.95 -15.51 3.70
C LYS A 445 -9.26 -14.38 4.44
N GLU A 446 -9.83 -14.00 5.59
CA GLU A 446 -9.29 -12.93 6.43
C GLU A 446 -9.50 -13.27 7.90
N PHE A 447 -8.51 -12.90 8.72
CA PHE A 447 -8.52 -13.06 10.14
C PHE A 447 -7.86 -11.85 10.80
N THR A 448 -8.65 -11.01 11.46
CA THR A 448 -8.17 -9.76 12.06
C THR A 448 -8.45 -9.76 13.55
N ILE A 449 -7.43 -9.46 14.35
CA ILE A 449 -7.53 -9.29 15.80
C ILE A 449 -7.40 -7.80 16.12
N GLN A 450 -8.33 -7.25 16.91
CA GLN A 450 -8.30 -5.88 17.40
C GLN A 450 -8.31 -5.85 18.92
N ASN A 451 -7.30 -5.21 19.52
CA ASN A 451 -7.30 -4.86 20.95
C ASN A 451 -7.76 -3.40 21.11
N ILE A 452 -8.58 -3.14 22.13
CA ILE A 452 -9.24 -1.84 22.33
C ILE A 452 -8.57 -1.01 23.41
N THR A 453 -7.93 -1.61 24.42
CA THR A 453 -7.34 -0.91 25.56
C THR A 453 -5.96 -1.47 25.97
N LYS A 454 -5.39 -0.94 27.06
CA LYS A 454 -4.07 -1.34 27.58
C LYS A 454 -4.25 -2.20 28.83
N GLY A 455 -4.11 -3.50 28.70
CA GLY A 455 -4.16 -4.43 29.85
C GLY A 455 -4.07 -5.89 29.39
N SER A 456 -3.73 -6.80 30.29
CA SER A 456 -3.65 -8.24 30.02
C SER A 456 -4.98 -8.97 30.16
N ASP A 457 -6.00 -8.28 30.67
CA ASP A 457 -7.36 -8.74 30.99
C ASP A 457 -8.43 -8.10 30.07
N ASP A 458 -7.98 -7.52 28.96
CA ASP A 458 -8.83 -6.81 28.02
C ASP A 458 -9.53 -7.77 27.04
N VAL A 459 -10.73 -7.36 26.55
CA VAL A 459 -11.49 -8.14 25.59
C VAL A 459 -10.88 -8.03 24.20
N GLY A 460 -10.32 -9.12 23.71
CA GLY A 460 -9.88 -9.25 22.32
C GLY A 460 -11.09 -9.39 21.38
N LYS A 461 -11.12 -8.61 20.31
CA LYS A 461 -12.14 -8.71 19.25
C LYS A 461 -11.55 -9.37 18.03
N VAL A 462 -12.25 -10.36 17.49
CA VAL A 462 -11.86 -11.09 16.29
C VAL A 462 -12.91 -10.88 15.21
N HIS A 463 -12.44 -10.47 14.05
CA HIS A 463 -13.22 -10.43 12.81
C HIS A 463 -12.67 -11.50 11.87
N MET A 464 -13.56 -12.28 11.26
CA MET A 464 -13.17 -13.37 10.37
C MET A 464 -14.03 -13.38 9.11
N GLN A 465 -13.39 -13.65 7.96
CA GLN A 465 -14.08 -13.91 6.70
C GLN A 465 -13.87 -15.37 6.31
N VAL A 466 -14.95 -16.10 6.09
CA VAL A 466 -14.92 -17.51 5.72
C VAL A 466 -15.65 -17.71 4.40
N GLU A 467 -14.97 -18.28 3.41
CA GLU A 467 -15.58 -18.67 2.14
C GLU A 467 -16.16 -20.10 2.27
N HIS A 468 -17.41 -20.24 1.84
CA HIS A 468 -18.13 -21.49 1.71
C HIS A 468 -18.98 -21.45 0.43
N ASP A 469 -18.83 -22.44 -0.44
CA ASP A 469 -19.56 -22.58 -1.72
C ASP A 469 -19.55 -21.31 -2.60
N GLY A 470 -18.39 -20.64 -2.66
CA GLY A 470 -18.20 -19.41 -3.46
C GLY A 470 -18.75 -18.13 -2.84
N HIS A 471 -19.32 -18.19 -1.63
CA HIS A 471 -19.79 -17.03 -0.88
C HIS A 471 -18.89 -16.76 0.31
N VAL A 472 -18.69 -15.49 0.65
CA VAL A 472 -17.90 -15.04 1.80
C VAL A 472 -18.83 -14.62 2.93
N TYR A 473 -18.63 -15.21 4.11
CA TYR A 473 -19.39 -14.94 5.32
C TYR A 473 -18.50 -14.24 6.33
N TYR A 474 -19.03 -13.22 6.99
CA TYR A 474 -18.32 -12.42 7.99
C TYR A 474 -18.74 -12.83 9.39
N GLY A 475 -17.78 -13.16 10.26
CA GLY A 475 -18.01 -13.53 11.64
C GLY A 475 -17.30 -12.62 12.62
N PHE A 476 -17.91 -12.49 13.80
CA PHE A 476 -17.38 -11.70 14.90
C PHE A 476 -17.43 -12.52 16.21
N GLY A 477 -16.34 -12.40 16.99
CA GLY A 477 -16.26 -12.95 18.34
C GLY A 477 -15.51 -11.99 19.26
N ALA A 478 -15.85 -11.99 20.53
CA ALA A 478 -15.23 -11.13 21.53
C ALA A 478 -15.16 -11.83 22.90
N ASP A 479 -13.94 -12.08 23.36
CA ASP A 479 -13.67 -12.71 24.65
C ASP A 479 -12.31 -12.22 25.20
N THR A 480 -12.08 -12.39 26.50
CA THR A 480 -10.76 -12.14 27.11
C THR A 480 -9.72 -13.16 26.65
N ASP A 481 -10.13 -14.37 26.25
CA ASP A 481 -9.30 -15.36 25.58
C ASP A 481 -9.46 -15.23 24.07
N ILE A 482 -8.39 -14.83 23.40
CA ILE A 482 -8.36 -14.62 21.96
C ILE A 482 -8.64 -15.89 21.15
N VAL A 483 -8.38 -17.09 21.71
CA VAL A 483 -8.70 -18.36 21.06
C VAL A 483 -10.20 -18.60 21.10
N THR A 484 -10.85 -18.32 22.23
CA THR A 484 -12.30 -18.36 22.37
C THR A 484 -12.97 -17.36 21.44
N ALA A 485 -12.53 -16.10 21.42
CA ALA A 485 -13.05 -15.09 20.50
C ALA A 485 -12.91 -15.52 19.02
N SER A 486 -11.80 -16.19 18.65
CA SER A 486 -11.59 -16.71 17.29
C SER A 486 -12.55 -17.85 16.94
N VAL A 487 -12.80 -18.75 17.87
CA VAL A 487 -13.76 -19.86 17.71
C VAL A 487 -15.19 -19.33 17.57
N GLU A 488 -15.57 -18.35 18.40
CA GLU A 488 -16.87 -17.69 18.33
C GLU A 488 -17.08 -16.97 16.99
N ALA A 489 -16.05 -16.25 16.49
CA ALA A 489 -16.10 -15.61 15.17
C ALA A 489 -16.32 -16.64 14.05
N PHE A 490 -15.67 -17.80 14.12
CA PHE A 490 -15.84 -18.86 13.15
C PHE A 490 -17.22 -19.52 13.23
N ILE A 491 -17.75 -19.75 14.43
CA ILE A 491 -19.11 -20.26 14.65
C ILE A 491 -20.15 -19.26 14.16
N ASP A 492 -19.91 -17.97 14.34
CA ASP A 492 -20.80 -16.92 13.82
C ASP A 492 -20.85 -16.95 12.27
N CYS A 493 -19.73 -17.21 11.58
CA CYS A 493 -19.76 -17.48 10.15
C CYS A 493 -20.59 -18.71 9.81
N ILE A 494 -20.41 -19.82 10.56
CA ILE A 494 -21.14 -21.07 10.33
C ILE A 494 -22.66 -20.88 10.46
N ASN A 495 -23.09 -20.14 11.46
CA ASN A 495 -24.51 -19.85 11.69
C ASN A 495 -25.16 -19.02 10.58
N LYS A 496 -24.34 -18.39 9.72
CA LYS A 496 -24.78 -17.61 8.56
C LYS A 496 -24.85 -18.42 7.27
N PHE A 497 -24.31 -19.63 7.27
CA PHE A 497 -24.50 -20.54 6.14
C PHE A 497 -25.96 -20.96 6.08
N ARG A 498 -26.73 -20.40 5.18
CA ARG A 498 -28.08 -20.88 4.90
C ARG A 498 -27.96 -22.29 4.30
N GLY A 499 -28.60 -23.24 4.95
CA GLY A 499 -28.65 -24.64 4.55
C GLY A 499 -29.37 -24.87 3.25
#